data_63d0a9df1a2653978c2d09de4aed6d85
#
_entry.id   63d0a9df1a2653978c2d09de4aed6d85
#
_cell.length_a   1.000
_cell.length_b   1.000
_cell.length_c   1.000
_cell.angle_alpha   90.00
_cell.angle_beta   90.00
_cell.angle_gamma   90.00
#
_symmetry.space_group_name_H-M   'P 1'
#
loop_
_entity.id
_entity.type
_entity.pdbx_description
1 polymer ?
#
loop_
_entity_poly.entity_id
_entity_poly.type
_entity_poly.pdbx_seq_one_letter_code
_entity_poly.pdbx_strand_id
1 'polypeptide(L)'
;MHILEHGQGQEKTLLFLPCTAEPVWAFEKTVARLAQSWHVFQVVYDGHEPSYPGDFTSVEQTVDEITDYLRAQGVTCLDAAYGCSLGGACLTRLLALGELPVKRAIIDGGITPYQMPYLIRKLLLARDMLSFKLAANNRKILEAAFPPERFTLPGHDPKKEYDAIEAYLKTYSDQTIRNIFWSGNNYVLPKTPAKIGTKITYWYGDEEKKDRRSDIRFIKHYFPQARIHGIPKMAHAELVMIYPEEFCRYFDKFMCR
;
A
#
# COMPACT_ATOMS: atom_id res chain seq x y z
N MET A 1 10.65 2.30 -10.73
CA MET A 1 9.47 2.95 -10.12
C MET A 1 9.54 4.46 -10.30
N HIS A 2 8.45 5.20 -10.08
CA HIS A 2 8.42 6.65 -10.09
C HIS A 2 7.99 7.19 -8.72
N ILE A 3 8.41 8.41 -8.40
CA ILE A 3 7.95 9.11 -7.20
C ILE A 3 7.37 10.45 -7.62
N LEU A 4 6.12 10.70 -7.20
CA LEU A 4 5.47 11.99 -7.32
C LEU A 4 5.66 12.75 -6.02
N GLU A 5 6.13 13.99 -6.12
CA GLU A 5 6.37 14.83 -4.96
C GLU A 5 5.29 15.89 -4.82
N HIS A 6 4.72 16.00 -3.61
CA HIS A 6 3.70 16.97 -3.28
C HIS A 6 4.08 17.72 -2.00
N GLY A 7 3.67 18.97 -1.89
CA GLY A 7 3.98 19.78 -0.69
C GLY A 7 5.47 20.07 -0.53
N GLN A 8 6.19 20.19 -1.63
CA GLN A 8 7.61 20.60 -1.66
C GLN A 8 7.77 21.93 -0.91
N GLY A 9 8.68 21.99 0.05
CA GLY A 9 8.85 23.14 0.95
C GLY A 9 8.31 22.90 2.35
N GLN A 10 7.56 21.84 2.59
CA GLN A 10 7.23 21.40 3.95
C GLN A 10 8.45 20.75 4.61
N GLU A 11 8.65 21.01 5.90
CA GLU A 11 9.80 20.49 6.64
C GLU A 11 9.70 18.99 6.96
N LYS A 12 8.45 18.50 7.13
CA LYS A 12 8.20 17.11 7.51
C LYS A 12 8.07 16.24 6.27
N THR A 13 8.75 15.10 6.24
CA THR A 13 8.77 14.15 5.13
C THR A 13 7.85 12.96 5.38
N LEU A 14 7.06 12.61 4.37
CA LEU A 14 6.16 11.45 4.37
C LEU A 14 6.40 10.59 3.13
N LEU A 15 6.75 9.33 3.31
CA LEU A 15 6.69 8.32 2.25
C LEU A 15 5.28 7.73 2.19
N PHE A 16 4.63 7.82 1.03
CA PHE A 16 3.29 7.30 0.79
C PHE A 16 3.34 6.15 -0.23
N LEU A 17 3.04 4.95 0.23
CA LEU A 17 3.08 3.70 -0.53
C LEU A 17 1.63 3.21 -0.74
N PRO A 18 1.02 3.43 -1.93
CA PRO A 18 -0.37 3.04 -2.17
C PRO A 18 -0.55 1.53 -2.23
N CYS A 19 -1.80 1.07 -2.26
CA CYS A 19 -2.13 -0.31 -2.59
C CYS A 19 -1.96 -0.56 -4.11
N THR A 20 -1.97 -1.84 -4.49
CA THR A 20 -2.01 -2.23 -5.90
C THR A 20 -3.43 -2.16 -6.46
N ALA A 21 -3.54 -2.15 -7.78
CA ALA A 21 -4.79 -2.14 -8.53
C ALA A 21 -5.65 -0.88 -8.36
N GLU A 22 -5.08 0.18 -7.82
CA GLU A 22 -5.71 1.48 -7.68
C GLU A 22 -4.92 2.54 -8.45
N PRO A 23 -5.55 3.35 -9.28
CA PRO A 23 -4.88 4.41 -10.03
C PRO A 23 -4.42 5.55 -9.11
N VAL A 24 -3.42 6.31 -9.56
CA VAL A 24 -2.87 7.44 -8.79
C VAL A 24 -3.94 8.43 -8.33
N TRP A 25 -4.93 8.70 -9.19
CA TRP A 25 -6.02 9.64 -8.87
C TRP A 25 -6.94 9.17 -7.73
N ALA A 26 -6.98 7.87 -7.41
CA ALA A 26 -7.77 7.37 -6.28
C ALA A 26 -7.30 7.93 -4.93
N PHE A 27 -6.04 8.36 -4.85
CA PHE A 27 -5.44 8.92 -3.64
C PHE A 27 -5.29 10.44 -3.66
N GLU A 28 -5.68 11.11 -4.75
CA GLU A 28 -5.42 12.54 -4.98
C GLU A 28 -5.91 13.42 -3.83
N LYS A 29 -7.13 13.21 -3.37
CA LYS A 29 -7.72 14.02 -2.29
C LYS A 29 -6.98 13.83 -0.95
N THR A 30 -6.59 12.61 -0.65
CA THR A 30 -5.84 12.29 0.57
C THR A 30 -4.42 12.86 0.51
N VAL A 31 -3.73 12.66 -0.61
CA VAL A 31 -2.38 13.17 -0.82
C VAL A 31 -2.37 14.70 -0.81
N ALA A 32 -3.34 15.36 -1.47
CA ALA A 32 -3.46 16.82 -1.46
C ALA A 32 -3.66 17.41 -0.05
N ARG A 33 -4.41 16.72 0.83
CA ARG A 33 -4.55 17.12 2.23
C ARG A 33 -3.27 16.94 3.04
N LEU A 34 -2.62 15.79 2.88
CA LEU A 34 -1.33 15.53 3.53
C LEU A 34 -0.27 16.54 3.10
N ALA A 35 -0.25 16.91 1.83
CA ALA A 35 0.69 17.87 1.25
C ALA A 35 0.56 19.30 1.83
N GLN A 36 -0.51 19.62 2.55
CA GLN A 36 -0.64 20.89 3.26
C GLN A 36 0.35 21.02 4.44
N SER A 37 0.82 19.89 4.98
CA SER A 37 1.68 19.85 6.17
C SER A 37 2.90 18.94 6.02
N TRP A 38 2.99 18.19 4.91
CA TRP A 38 4.03 17.21 4.66
C TRP A 38 4.60 17.35 3.25
N HIS A 39 5.91 17.19 3.11
CA HIS A 39 6.52 16.87 1.83
C HIS A 39 6.29 15.38 1.57
N VAL A 40 5.36 15.06 0.67
CA VAL A 40 4.89 13.70 0.40
C VAL A 40 5.63 13.13 -0.80
N PHE A 41 6.32 12.02 -0.60
CA PHE A 41 6.89 11.16 -1.64
C PHE A 41 5.90 10.03 -1.94
N GLN A 42 5.03 10.23 -2.94
CA GLN A 42 4.06 9.23 -3.36
C GLN A 42 4.69 8.29 -4.38
N VAL A 43 4.77 7.00 -4.03
CA VAL A 43 5.31 5.97 -4.92
C VAL A 43 4.30 5.58 -5.99
N VAL A 44 4.77 5.48 -7.23
CA VAL A 44 4.07 4.86 -8.36
C VAL A 44 4.89 3.65 -8.79
N TYR A 45 4.35 2.46 -8.55
CA TYR A 45 5.05 1.22 -8.90
C TYR A 45 5.12 1.02 -10.41
N ASP A 46 6.20 0.39 -10.90
CA ASP A 46 6.29 0.00 -12.30
C ASP A 46 5.10 -0.89 -12.69
N GLY A 47 4.59 -0.69 -13.89
CA GLY A 47 3.43 -1.42 -14.41
C GLY A 47 2.09 -1.10 -13.75
N HIS A 48 2.03 -0.09 -12.86
CA HIS A 48 0.79 0.35 -12.21
C HIS A 48 0.21 1.61 -12.85
N GLU A 49 0.95 2.34 -13.64
CA GLU A 49 0.46 3.57 -14.26
C GLU A 49 0.84 3.58 -15.76
N PRO A 50 -0.14 3.68 -16.66
CA PRO A 50 0.12 3.63 -18.10
C PRO A 50 1.13 4.67 -18.60
N SER A 51 1.23 5.81 -17.92
CA SER A 51 2.18 6.87 -18.23
C SER A 51 3.64 6.49 -17.92
N TYR A 52 3.85 5.46 -17.11
CA TYR A 52 5.17 4.99 -16.69
C TYR A 52 5.33 3.51 -17.09
N PRO A 53 5.83 3.25 -18.30
CA PRO A 53 5.96 1.89 -18.82
C PRO A 53 6.98 1.07 -18.02
N GLY A 54 6.73 -0.21 -17.94
CA GLY A 54 7.54 -1.18 -17.22
C GLY A 54 6.68 -2.25 -16.57
N ASP A 55 7.31 -3.23 -15.95
CA ASP A 55 6.63 -4.25 -15.18
C ASP A 55 7.05 -4.18 -13.71
N PHE A 56 6.10 -4.32 -12.80
CA PHE A 56 6.44 -4.53 -11.39
C PHE A 56 7.30 -5.78 -11.25
N THR A 57 8.41 -5.67 -10.57
CA THR A 57 9.38 -6.78 -10.43
C THR A 57 9.19 -7.48 -9.08
N SER A 58 9.43 -6.76 -7.98
CA SER A 58 9.32 -7.33 -6.64
C SER A 58 9.25 -6.24 -5.56
N VAL A 59 8.81 -6.64 -4.37
CA VAL A 59 8.87 -5.81 -3.16
C VAL A 59 10.32 -5.43 -2.84
N GLU A 60 11.25 -6.36 -3.02
CA GLU A 60 12.67 -6.15 -2.77
C GLU A 60 13.23 -5.02 -3.62
N GLN A 61 13.10 -5.14 -4.94
CA GLN A 61 13.59 -4.13 -5.88
C GLN A 61 12.94 -2.77 -5.64
N THR A 62 11.61 -2.75 -5.41
CA THR A 62 10.89 -1.51 -5.11
C THR A 62 11.44 -0.81 -3.87
N VAL A 63 11.74 -1.55 -2.80
CA VAL A 63 12.29 -0.96 -1.56
C VAL A 63 13.71 -0.45 -1.77
N ASP A 64 14.53 -1.18 -2.52
CA ASP A 64 15.89 -0.76 -2.85
C ASP A 64 15.86 0.55 -3.67
N GLU A 65 15.04 0.62 -4.72
CA GLU A 65 14.87 1.82 -5.56
C GLU A 65 14.32 3.03 -4.77
N ILE A 66 13.34 2.82 -3.86
CA ILE A 66 12.83 3.88 -2.97
C ILE A 66 13.95 4.42 -2.08
N THR A 67 14.73 3.52 -1.48
CA THR A 67 15.80 3.88 -0.57
C THR A 67 16.88 4.70 -1.30
N ASP A 68 17.27 4.26 -2.49
CA ASP A 68 18.27 4.95 -3.32
C ASP A 68 17.77 6.32 -3.78
N TYR A 69 16.50 6.41 -4.23
CA TYR A 69 15.90 7.68 -4.62
C TYR A 69 15.89 8.68 -3.46
N LEU A 70 15.38 8.29 -2.31
CA LEU A 70 15.27 9.17 -1.14
C LEU A 70 16.66 9.63 -0.64
N ARG A 71 17.64 8.74 -0.64
CA ARG A 71 19.04 9.10 -0.34
C ARG A 71 19.62 10.10 -1.35
N ALA A 72 19.32 9.92 -2.64
CA ALA A 72 19.76 10.86 -3.68
C ALA A 72 19.11 12.26 -3.53
N GLN A 73 17.90 12.33 -2.96
CA GLN A 73 17.23 13.57 -2.59
C GLN A 73 17.72 14.16 -1.24
N GLY A 74 18.74 13.57 -0.62
CA GLY A 74 19.26 14.01 0.67
C GLY A 74 18.40 13.65 1.88
N VAL A 75 17.39 12.79 1.71
CA VAL A 75 16.54 12.32 2.81
C VAL A 75 17.30 11.27 3.61
N THR A 76 17.76 11.63 4.79
CA THR A 76 18.50 10.73 5.71
C THR A 76 17.59 10.07 6.75
N CYS A 77 16.39 10.60 6.96
CA CYS A 77 15.38 10.09 7.88
C CYS A 77 14.00 10.57 7.44
N LEU A 78 13.03 9.67 7.40
CA LEU A 78 11.62 10.01 7.18
C LEU A 78 10.92 10.32 8.50
N ASP A 79 10.14 11.42 8.56
CA ASP A 79 9.31 11.71 9.72
C ASP A 79 8.14 10.74 9.83
N ALA A 80 7.57 10.36 8.68
CA ALA A 80 6.50 9.37 8.60
C ALA A 80 6.62 8.50 7.35
N ALA A 81 6.05 7.29 7.45
CA ALA A 81 5.77 6.44 6.30
C ALA A 81 4.39 5.78 6.45
N TYR A 82 3.63 5.77 5.38
CA TYR A 82 2.35 5.07 5.25
C TYR A 82 2.44 4.06 4.12
N GLY A 83 1.95 2.85 4.35
CA GLY A 83 1.91 1.83 3.31
C GLY A 83 0.66 0.97 3.42
N CYS A 84 -0.13 0.93 2.33
CA CYS A 84 -1.36 0.15 2.23
C CYS A 84 -1.15 -1.11 1.40
N SER A 85 -1.64 -2.26 1.86
CA SER A 85 -1.64 -3.53 1.09
C SER A 85 -0.24 -3.91 0.59
N LEU A 86 0.01 -3.86 -0.74
CA LEU A 86 1.34 -4.01 -1.34
C LEU A 86 2.32 -2.97 -0.79
N GLY A 87 1.88 -1.72 -0.63
CA GLY A 87 2.67 -0.67 0.01
C GLY A 87 3.01 -0.99 1.45
N GLY A 88 2.12 -1.68 2.16
CA GLY A 88 2.37 -2.21 3.50
C GLY A 88 3.43 -3.31 3.51
N ALA A 89 3.52 -4.15 2.47
CA ALA A 89 4.59 -5.13 2.30
C ALA A 89 5.94 -4.43 2.08
N CYS A 90 5.98 -3.43 1.18
CA CYS A 90 7.17 -2.61 0.94
C CYS A 90 7.62 -1.90 2.23
N LEU A 91 6.69 -1.28 2.97
CA LEU A 91 7.01 -0.62 4.23
C LEU A 91 7.51 -1.60 5.29
N THR A 92 6.90 -2.77 5.39
CA THR A 92 7.36 -3.83 6.31
C THR A 92 8.81 -4.22 6.04
N ARG A 93 9.17 -4.39 4.76
CA ARG A 93 10.55 -4.69 4.37
C ARG A 93 11.51 -3.53 4.63
N LEU A 94 11.13 -2.30 4.28
CA LEU A 94 11.94 -1.09 4.53
C LEU A 94 12.28 -0.95 6.02
N LEU A 95 11.28 -1.12 6.89
CA LEU A 95 11.46 -1.11 8.34
C LEU A 95 12.33 -2.26 8.84
N ALA A 96 12.17 -3.46 8.25
CA ALA A 96 12.95 -4.63 8.64
C ALA A 96 14.44 -4.50 8.31
N LEU A 97 14.77 -3.87 7.19
CA LEU A 97 16.15 -3.58 6.80
C LEU A 97 16.76 -2.47 7.66
N GLY A 98 15.97 -1.45 8.03
CA GLY A 98 16.43 -0.31 8.85
C GLY A 98 17.46 0.59 8.16
N GLU A 99 17.62 0.47 6.84
CA GLU A 99 18.60 1.21 6.07
C GLU A 99 18.27 2.69 5.90
N LEU A 100 16.97 3.01 5.90
CA LEU A 100 16.44 4.36 5.93
C LEU A 100 15.62 4.53 7.21
N PRO A 101 16.08 5.33 8.19
CA PRO A 101 15.35 5.57 9.43
C PRO A 101 13.97 6.19 9.17
N VAL A 102 12.97 5.72 9.89
CA VAL A 102 11.59 6.24 9.88
C VAL A 102 11.16 6.49 11.31
N LYS A 103 10.68 7.70 11.63
CA LYS A 103 10.25 8.02 13.00
C LYS A 103 8.92 7.34 13.34
N ARG A 104 7.96 7.35 12.42
CA ARG A 104 6.62 6.79 12.59
C ARG A 104 6.16 6.05 11.34
N ALA A 105 5.58 4.88 11.50
CA ALA A 105 5.13 4.06 10.37
C ALA A 105 3.72 3.52 10.59
N ILE A 106 2.89 3.62 9.54
CA ILE A 106 1.55 3.05 9.48
C ILE A 106 1.55 1.99 8.39
N ILE A 107 1.39 0.73 8.78
CA ILE A 107 1.18 -0.39 7.87
C ILE A 107 -0.32 -0.66 7.85
N ASP A 108 -0.99 -0.35 6.74
CA ASP A 108 -2.44 -0.42 6.61
C ASP A 108 -2.86 -1.62 5.74
N GLY A 109 -3.46 -2.64 6.36
CA GLY A 109 -3.81 -3.89 5.69
C GLY A 109 -2.62 -4.56 4.98
N GLY A 110 -1.40 -4.26 5.43
CA GLY A 110 -0.17 -4.69 4.76
C GLY A 110 -0.02 -6.20 4.73
N ILE A 111 0.32 -6.72 3.56
CA ILE A 111 0.52 -8.15 3.31
C ILE A 111 1.86 -8.56 3.92
N THR A 112 1.88 -9.70 4.63
CA THR A 112 3.10 -10.29 5.18
C THR A 112 3.48 -11.58 4.44
N PRO A 113 4.78 -11.97 4.40
CA PRO A 113 5.18 -13.16 3.64
C PRO A 113 4.65 -14.44 4.29
N TYR A 114 3.87 -15.23 3.53
CA TYR A 114 3.14 -16.38 4.06
C TYR A 114 4.00 -17.62 4.37
N GLN A 115 5.23 -17.69 3.85
CA GLN A 115 6.15 -18.82 4.11
C GLN A 115 5.53 -20.21 3.85
N MET A 116 4.59 -20.31 2.91
CA MET A 116 3.90 -21.56 2.61
C MET A 116 4.73 -22.47 1.69
N PRO A 117 4.45 -23.81 1.67
CA PRO A 117 5.06 -24.74 0.72
C PRO A 117 4.87 -24.27 -0.73
N TYR A 118 5.86 -24.54 -1.57
CA TYR A 118 5.92 -24.05 -2.95
C TYR A 118 4.66 -24.31 -3.80
N LEU A 119 4.11 -25.53 -3.70
CA LEU A 119 2.88 -25.87 -4.45
C LEU A 119 1.68 -25.03 -4.01
N ILE A 120 1.53 -24.78 -2.70
CA ILE A 120 0.45 -23.95 -2.16
C ILE A 120 0.63 -22.53 -2.66
N ARG A 121 1.86 -21.98 -2.64
CA ARG A 121 2.15 -20.64 -3.18
C ARG A 121 1.77 -20.53 -4.65
N LYS A 122 2.03 -21.56 -5.48
CA LYS A 122 1.62 -21.57 -6.88
C LYS A 122 0.11 -21.61 -7.06
N LEU A 123 -0.60 -22.37 -6.24
CA LEU A 123 -2.08 -22.42 -6.28
C LEU A 123 -2.69 -21.08 -5.89
N LEU A 124 -2.17 -20.42 -4.85
CA LEU A 124 -2.60 -19.09 -4.44
C LEU A 124 -2.34 -18.06 -5.54
N LEU A 125 -1.14 -18.08 -6.15
CA LEU A 125 -0.82 -17.22 -7.28
C LEU A 125 -1.80 -17.40 -8.44
N ALA A 126 -2.09 -18.63 -8.82
CA ALA A 126 -3.03 -18.91 -9.91
C ALA A 126 -4.45 -18.42 -9.60
N ARG A 127 -4.91 -18.59 -8.35
CA ARG A 127 -6.18 -18.05 -7.86
C ARG A 127 -6.21 -16.52 -7.96
N ASP A 128 -5.18 -15.85 -7.43
CA ASP A 128 -5.13 -14.40 -7.34
C ASP A 128 -5.04 -13.75 -8.73
N MET A 129 -4.22 -14.32 -9.62
CA MET A 129 -4.16 -13.88 -11.02
C MET A 129 -5.51 -14.05 -11.73
N LEU A 130 -6.19 -15.20 -11.52
CA LEU A 130 -7.51 -15.43 -12.10
C LEU A 130 -8.53 -14.42 -11.56
N SER A 131 -8.55 -14.20 -10.26
CA SER A 131 -9.46 -13.25 -9.61
C SER A 131 -9.25 -11.83 -10.14
N PHE A 132 -8.00 -11.38 -10.28
CA PHE A 132 -7.67 -10.09 -10.87
C PHE A 132 -8.19 -9.97 -12.31
N LYS A 133 -7.89 -10.97 -13.15
CA LYS A 133 -8.33 -10.98 -14.56
C LYS A 133 -9.84 -11.02 -14.70
N LEU A 134 -10.54 -11.73 -13.83
CA LEU A 134 -12.00 -11.76 -13.82
C LEU A 134 -12.57 -10.39 -13.44
N ALA A 135 -12.04 -9.74 -12.41
CA ALA A 135 -12.47 -8.38 -12.03
C ALA A 135 -12.19 -7.36 -13.14
N ALA A 136 -10.99 -7.40 -13.75
CA ALA A 136 -10.61 -6.51 -14.84
C ALA A 136 -11.46 -6.65 -16.12
N ASN A 137 -12.06 -7.83 -16.35
CA ASN A 137 -12.81 -8.12 -17.58
C ASN A 137 -14.31 -8.35 -17.35
N ASN A 138 -14.80 -8.20 -16.13
CA ASN A 138 -16.21 -8.41 -15.80
C ASN A 138 -16.68 -7.41 -14.76
N ARG A 139 -17.41 -6.39 -15.22
CA ARG A 139 -17.97 -5.32 -14.39
C ARG A 139 -18.75 -5.84 -13.18
N LYS A 140 -19.57 -6.88 -13.34
CA LYS A 140 -20.35 -7.44 -12.23
C LYS A 140 -19.48 -8.04 -11.14
N ILE A 141 -18.35 -8.65 -11.53
CA ILE A 141 -17.38 -9.18 -10.56
C ILE A 141 -16.66 -8.05 -9.86
N LEU A 142 -16.26 -7.01 -10.59
CA LEU A 142 -15.63 -5.82 -10.01
C LEU A 142 -16.57 -5.13 -9.01
N GLU A 143 -17.82 -4.88 -9.39
CA GLU A 143 -18.83 -4.25 -8.52
C GLU A 143 -19.22 -5.14 -7.32
N ALA A 144 -19.19 -6.45 -7.46
CA ALA A 144 -19.42 -7.37 -6.35
C ALA A 144 -18.27 -7.35 -5.33
N ALA A 145 -17.04 -7.16 -5.81
CA ALA A 145 -15.85 -7.07 -4.95
C ALA A 145 -15.75 -5.67 -4.30
N PHE A 146 -16.10 -4.64 -5.05
CA PHE A 146 -16.05 -3.23 -4.65
C PHE A 146 -17.40 -2.57 -5.01
N PRO A 147 -18.41 -2.60 -4.13
CA PRO A 147 -19.72 -2.04 -4.40
C PRO A 147 -19.65 -0.53 -4.69
N PRO A 148 -20.21 -0.03 -5.82
CA PRO A 148 -20.09 1.37 -6.23
C PRO A 148 -20.63 2.37 -5.22
N GLU A 149 -21.69 2.01 -4.50
CA GLU A 149 -22.30 2.84 -3.44
C GLU A 149 -21.34 3.09 -2.26
N ARG A 150 -20.28 2.31 -2.16
CA ARG A 150 -19.30 2.37 -1.08
C ARG A 150 -17.93 2.84 -1.55
N PHE A 151 -17.50 2.41 -2.74
CA PHE A 151 -16.14 2.61 -3.24
C PHE A 151 -16.01 3.68 -4.33
N THR A 152 -17.11 4.40 -4.65
CA THR A 152 -17.01 5.58 -5.51
C THR A 152 -16.42 6.74 -4.75
N LEU A 153 -15.43 7.40 -5.32
CA LEU A 153 -14.79 8.57 -4.73
C LEU A 153 -15.79 9.72 -4.53
N PRO A 154 -15.70 10.48 -3.43
CA PRO A 154 -16.62 11.57 -3.17
C PRO A 154 -16.67 12.59 -4.31
N GLY A 155 -17.90 12.79 -4.85
CA GLY A 155 -18.15 13.72 -5.95
C GLY A 155 -17.92 13.16 -7.35
N HIS A 156 -17.56 11.87 -7.48
CA HIS A 156 -17.46 11.21 -8.78
C HIS A 156 -18.79 10.59 -9.20
N ASP A 157 -18.98 10.45 -10.53
CA ASP A 157 -20.05 9.65 -11.10
C ASP A 157 -19.65 8.17 -11.05
N PRO A 158 -20.42 7.29 -10.37
CA PRO A 158 -20.04 5.89 -10.18
C PRO A 158 -19.79 5.16 -11.50
N LYS A 159 -20.64 5.41 -12.51
CA LYS A 159 -20.49 4.72 -13.79
C LYS A 159 -19.20 5.10 -14.50
N LYS A 160 -18.90 6.40 -14.58
CA LYS A 160 -17.69 6.90 -15.24
C LYS A 160 -16.43 6.45 -14.50
N GLU A 161 -16.46 6.46 -13.17
CA GLU A 161 -15.34 6.03 -12.35
C GLU A 161 -15.03 4.55 -12.56
N TYR A 162 -16.06 3.70 -12.54
CA TYR A 162 -15.87 2.26 -12.78
C TYR A 162 -15.50 1.94 -14.22
N ASP A 163 -15.95 2.73 -15.20
CA ASP A 163 -15.46 2.63 -16.59
C ASP A 163 -13.94 2.93 -16.64
N ALA A 164 -13.49 3.94 -15.90
CA ALA A 164 -12.06 4.28 -15.81
C ALA A 164 -11.25 3.23 -15.06
N ILE A 165 -11.76 2.70 -13.94
CA ILE A 165 -11.11 1.62 -13.17
C ILE A 165 -10.99 0.35 -14.04
N GLU A 166 -12.05 -0.04 -14.74
CA GLU A 166 -12.01 -1.22 -15.61
C GLU A 166 -10.99 -1.05 -16.74
N ALA A 167 -10.95 0.13 -17.37
CA ALA A 167 -9.94 0.46 -18.38
C ALA A 167 -8.52 0.41 -17.80
N TYR A 168 -8.34 0.96 -16.61
CA TYR A 168 -7.06 0.94 -15.89
C TYR A 168 -6.60 -0.47 -15.53
N LEU A 169 -7.47 -1.33 -14.98
CA LEU A 169 -7.10 -2.69 -14.64
C LEU A 169 -6.68 -3.53 -15.86
N LYS A 170 -7.22 -3.22 -17.05
CA LYS A 170 -6.84 -3.87 -18.33
C LYS A 170 -5.44 -3.46 -18.83
N THR A 171 -4.84 -2.42 -18.29
CA THR A 171 -3.48 -2.01 -18.66
C THR A 171 -2.39 -2.87 -18.02
N TYR A 172 -2.74 -3.63 -16.99
CA TYR A 172 -1.78 -4.49 -16.30
C TYR A 172 -1.33 -5.64 -17.16
N SER A 173 -0.02 -5.80 -17.33
CA SER A 173 0.56 -6.96 -17.99
C SER A 173 0.40 -8.22 -17.13
N ASP A 174 0.38 -9.38 -17.77
CA ASP A 174 0.40 -10.67 -17.07
C ASP A 174 1.64 -10.83 -16.17
N GLN A 175 2.76 -10.23 -16.56
CA GLN A 175 4.00 -10.27 -15.80
C GLN A 175 3.86 -9.42 -14.53
N THR A 176 3.33 -8.21 -14.64
CA THR A 176 3.06 -7.33 -13.49
C THR A 176 2.10 -7.99 -12.51
N ILE A 177 0.95 -8.52 -12.98
CA ILE A 177 -0.02 -9.22 -12.12
C ILE A 177 0.64 -10.40 -11.39
N ARG A 178 1.39 -11.23 -12.13
CA ARG A 178 2.14 -12.35 -11.56
C ARG A 178 3.10 -11.90 -10.45
N ASN A 179 3.90 -10.87 -10.73
CA ASN A 179 4.94 -10.41 -9.83
C ASN A 179 4.37 -9.74 -8.58
N ILE A 180 3.27 -8.99 -8.70
CA ILE A 180 2.56 -8.41 -7.56
C ILE A 180 2.15 -9.51 -6.56
N PHE A 181 1.41 -10.51 -7.03
CA PHE A 181 0.89 -11.56 -6.14
C PHE A 181 1.98 -12.53 -5.67
N TRP A 182 2.95 -12.83 -6.53
CA TRP A 182 4.07 -13.67 -6.11
C TRP A 182 4.93 -12.96 -5.06
N SER A 183 5.43 -11.75 -5.35
CA SER A 183 6.33 -11.03 -4.46
C SER A 183 5.60 -10.55 -3.21
N GLY A 184 4.43 -9.93 -3.34
CA GLY A 184 3.67 -9.41 -2.20
C GLY A 184 3.42 -10.48 -1.11
N ASN A 185 3.17 -11.73 -1.52
CA ASN A 185 2.94 -12.84 -0.59
C ASN A 185 4.21 -13.57 -0.14
N ASN A 186 5.36 -13.35 -0.78
CA ASN A 186 6.56 -14.17 -0.59
C ASN A 186 7.87 -13.38 -0.49
N TYR A 187 7.82 -12.06 -0.34
CA TYR A 187 9.04 -11.25 -0.22
C TYR A 187 9.91 -11.69 0.95
N VAL A 188 11.20 -11.44 0.83
CA VAL A 188 12.19 -11.90 1.81
C VAL A 188 12.41 -10.83 2.87
N LEU A 189 12.39 -11.25 4.11
CA LEU A 189 12.74 -10.45 5.28
C LEU A 189 13.97 -11.03 5.98
N PRO A 190 14.80 -10.20 6.63
CA PRO A 190 15.83 -10.71 7.53
C PRO A 190 15.20 -11.58 8.63
N LYS A 191 15.91 -12.59 9.12
CA LYS A 191 15.41 -13.45 10.22
C LYS A 191 15.01 -12.63 11.45
N THR A 192 15.74 -11.57 11.72
CA THR A 192 15.48 -10.62 12.80
C THR A 192 15.47 -9.23 12.19
N PRO A 193 14.44 -8.42 12.45
CA PRO A 193 14.42 -7.04 11.94
C PRO A 193 15.54 -6.22 12.58
N ALA A 194 15.96 -5.18 11.87
CA ALA A 194 16.88 -4.20 12.42
C ALA A 194 16.31 -3.60 13.73
N LYS A 195 17.21 -3.26 14.66
CA LYS A 195 16.81 -2.54 15.88
C LYS A 195 16.51 -1.09 15.52
N ILE A 196 15.21 -0.78 15.36
CA ILE A 196 14.72 0.54 14.98
C ILE A 196 13.92 1.18 16.11
N GLY A 197 14.09 2.50 16.27
CA GLY A 197 13.29 3.29 17.22
C GLY A 197 11.93 3.72 16.68
N THR A 198 11.52 3.20 15.53
CA THR A 198 10.28 3.56 14.84
C THR A 198 9.05 3.22 15.67
N LYS A 199 8.14 4.18 15.83
CA LYS A 199 6.79 3.91 16.34
C LYS A 199 5.98 3.31 15.19
N ILE A 200 5.59 2.03 15.33
CA ILE A 200 4.86 1.29 14.29
C ILE A 200 3.41 1.10 14.75
N THR A 201 2.47 1.30 13.83
CA THR A 201 1.10 0.84 13.98
C THR A 201 0.67 0.03 12.75
N TYR A 202 -0.04 -1.06 12.98
CA TYR A 202 -0.70 -1.83 11.94
C TYR A 202 -2.19 -1.51 11.98
N TRP A 203 -2.70 -0.89 10.93
CA TRP A 203 -4.12 -0.61 10.73
C TRP A 203 -4.77 -1.70 9.88
N TYR A 204 -6.05 -1.87 10.04
CA TYR A 204 -6.88 -2.70 9.18
C TYR A 204 -8.34 -2.27 9.33
N GLY A 205 -9.14 -2.37 8.29
CA GLY A 205 -10.58 -2.22 8.39
C GLY A 205 -11.21 -3.39 9.16
N ASP A 206 -12.15 -3.11 10.06
CA ASP A 206 -12.75 -4.17 10.89
C ASP A 206 -13.42 -5.28 10.07
N GLU A 207 -13.85 -4.97 8.85
CA GLU A 207 -14.49 -5.93 7.95
C GLU A 207 -13.49 -6.93 7.35
N GLU A 208 -12.23 -6.53 7.14
CA GLU A 208 -11.15 -7.43 6.69
C GLU A 208 -10.43 -8.19 7.83
N LYS A 209 -10.84 -8.00 9.08
CA LYS A 209 -10.16 -8.57 10.25
C LYS A 209 -9.88 -10.06 10.16
N LYS A 210 -10.80 -10.82 9.57
CA LYS A 210 -10.64 -12.28 9.42
C LYS A 210 -9.47 -12.61 8.47
N ASP A 211 -9.36 -11.86 7.38
CA ASP A 211 -8.37 -12.07 6.34
C ASP A 211 -6.98 -11.58 6.80
N ARG A 212 -6.94 -10.56 7.64
CA ARG A 212 -5.70 -10.01 8.22
C ARG A 212 -5.16 -10.74 9.45
N ARG A 213 -5.79 -11.83 9.90
CA ARG A 213 -5.37 -12.56 11.13
C ARG A 213 -3.92 -13.05 11.08
N SER A 214 -3.48 -13.57 9.93
CA SER A 214 -2.11 -14.02 9.72
C SER A 214 -1.13 -12.85 9.77
N ASP A 215 -1.46 -11.76 9.09
CA ASP A 215 -0.63 -10.57 9.02
C ASP A 215 -0.49 -9.91 10.40
N ILE A 216 -1.60 -9.75 11.13
CA ILE A 216 -1.59 -9.22 12.49
C ILE A 216 -0.70 -10.07 13.42
N ARG A 217 -0.78 -11.41 13.31
CA ARG A 217 0.04 -12.32 14.11
C ARG A 217 1.51 -12.19 13.75
N PHE A 218 1.80 -12.12 12.44
CA PHE A 218 3.17 -11.93 11.94
C PHE A 218 3.75 -10.62 12.45
N ILE A 219 3.06 -9.49 12.27
CA ILE A 219 3.52 -8.16 12.69
C ILE A 219 3.77 -8.11 14.21
N LYS A 220 2.88 -8.67 15.02
CA LYS A 220 3.08 -8.73 16.47
C LYS A 220 4.31 -9.55 16.87
N HIS A 221 4.62 -10.60 16.13
CA HIS A 221 5.80 -11.43 16.39
C HIS A 221 7.07 -10.75 15.88
N TYR A 222 7.02 -10.19 14.68
CA TYR A 222 8.19 -9.67 13.98
C TYR A 222 8.58 -8.26 14.46
N PHE A 223 7.59 -7.41 14.77
CA PHE A 223 7.74 -6.09 15.39
C PHE A 223 6.96 -6.02 16.71
N PRO A 224 7.50 -6.55 17.83
CA PRO A 224 6.75 -6.63 19.10
C PRO A 224 6.28 -5.28 19.63
N GLN A 225 6.95 -4.17 19.24
CA GLN A 225 6.58 -2.80 19.60
C GLN A 225 5.38 -2.25 18.80
N ALA A 226 4.97 -2.95 17.73
CA ALA A 226 3.89 -2.47 16.86
C ALA A 226 2.54 -2.49 17.58
N ARG A 227 1.78 -1.41 17.46
CA ARG A 227 0.40 -1.33 17.92
C ARG A 227 -0.53 -1.82 16.83
N ILE A 228 -1.59 -2.51 17.20
CA ILE A 228 -2.62 -3.00 16.27
C ILE A 228 -3.87 -2.15 16.46
N HIS A 229 -4.41 -1.62 15.36
CA HIS A 229 -5.57 -0.74 15.40
C HIS A 229 -6.57 -1.08 14.30
N GLY A 230 -7.76 -1.56 14.72
CA GLY A 230 -8.88 -1.78 13.80
C GLY A 230 -9.63 -0.48 13.57
N ILE A 231 -9.94 -0.19 12.31
CA ILE A 231 -10.73 0.98 11.92
C ILE A 231 -12.19 0.51 11.78
N PRO A 232 -13.09 1.03 12.62
CA PRO A 232 -14.48 0.56 12.64
C PRO A 232 -15.20 0.76 11.30
N LYS A 233 -15.94 -0.25 10.86
CA LYS A 233 -16.81 -0.21 9.67
C LYS A 233 -16.10 0.07 8.36
N MET A 234 -14.79 -0.12 8.28
CA MET A 234 -14.02 0.04 7.06
C MET A 234 -13.64 -1.32 6.46
N ALA A 235 -13.66 -1.38 5.15
CA ALA A 235 -13.06 -2.44 4.36
C ALA A 235 -11.60 -2.11 4.02
N HIS A 236 -10.96 -2.97 3.23
CA HIS A 236 -9.59 -2.79 2.79
C HIS A 236 -9.38 -1.52 1.97
N ALA A 237 -8.40 -0.70 2.33
CA ALA A 237 -8.03 0.58 1.69
C ALA A 237 -9.14 1.65 1.65
N GLU A 238 -10.34 1.36 2.11
CA GLU A 238 -11.49 2.27 2.01
C GLU A 238 -11.24 3.61 2.71
N LEU A 239 -10.64 3.59 3.91
CA LEU A 239 -10.39 4.81 4.67
C LEU A 239 -9.52 5.80 3.90
N VAL A 240 -8.43 5.32 3.30
CA VAL A 240 -7.45 6.19 2.61
C VAL A 240 -7.97 6.75 1.29
N MET A 241 -8.86 6.02 0.60
CA MET A 241 -9.41 6.44 -0.69
C MET A 241 -10.68 7.25 -0.56
N ILE A 242 -11.62 6.75 0.24
CA ILE A 242 -13.00 7.25 0.25
C ILE A 242 -13.22 8.33 1.32
N TYR A 243 -12.45 8.27 2.41
CA TYR A 243 -12.64 9.17 3.56
C TYR A 243 -11.36 9.98 3.88
N PRO A 244 -10.89 10.85 2.96
CA PRO A 244 -9.61 11.56 3.10
C PRO A 244 -9.53 12.43 4.38
N GLU A 245 -10.64 13.03 4.80
CA GLU A 245 -10.70 13.84 6.03
C GLU A 245 -10.54 12.98 7.28
N GLU A 246 -11.22 11.85 7.29
CA GLU A 246 -11.15 10.92 8.40
C GLU A 246 -9.80 10.22 8.46
N PHE A 247 -9.25 9.84 7.31
CA PHE A 247 -7.89 9.33 7.21
C PHE A 247 -6.88 10.31 7.82
N CYS A 248 -6.89 11.58 7.41
CA CYS A 248 -5.97 12.59 7.96
C CYS A 248 -6.16 12.76 9.47
N ARG A 249 -7.39 12.72 9.99
CA ARG A 249 -7.65 12.80 11.44
C ARG A 249 -7.03 11.61 12.20
N TYR A 250 -7.14 10.37 11.69
CA TYR A 250 -6.48 9.20 12.28
C TYR A 250 -4.96 9.30 12.17
N PHE A 251 -4.47 9.71 11.01
CA PHE A 251 -3.06 9.92 10.73
C PHE A 251 -2.44 10.93 11.70
N ASP A 252 -3.01 12.12 11.81
CA ASP A 252 -2.53 13.18 12.71
C ASP A 252 -2.54 12.74 14.18
N LYS A 253 -3.60 12.06 14.61
CA LYS A 253 -3.68 11.52 15.97
C LYS A 253 -2.55 10.53 16.28
N PHE A 254 -2.10 9.78 15.29
CA PHE A 254 -0.93 8.90 15.45
C PHE A 254 0.38 9.68 15.41
N MET A 255 0.47 10.69 14.55
CA MET A 255 1.66 11.53 14.42
C MET A 255 1.92 12.43 15.64
N CYS A 256 0.88 12.79 16.40
CA CYS A 256 1.00 13.60 17.61
C CYS A 256 1.32 12.79 18.89
N ARG A 257 1.22 11.46 18.87
CA ARG A 257 1.49 10.55 20.00
C ARG A 257 2.92 10.02 19.99
#